data_b381ee0f4a94bb808cafce354f329c0c
#
_entry.id   b381ee0f4a94bb808cafce354f329c0c
#
_cell.length_a   1.000
_cell.length_b   1.000
_cell.length_c   1.000
_cell.angle_alpha   90.00
_cell.angle_beta   90.00
_cell.angle_gamma   90.00
#
_symmetry.space_group_name_H-M   'P 1'
#
loop_
_entity.id
_entity.type
_entity.pdbx_description
1 polymer ?
#
loop_
_entity_poly.entity_id
_entity_poly.type
_entity_poly.pdbx_seq_one_letter_code
_entity_poly.pdbx_strand_id
1 'polypeptide(L)'
;MSDPVSPSFIPAPLQCGRFTLTFERPLVMGILNATPDSFSDGGRFLAHGDALRQAERMLAEGADILDIGGESTRPGAPPVPLDEELARVIPLVEALRPLNVPLSIDTYKPAVMRAALAAGADLINDIWGFRQAGAIDAVRDGNCGLCAMHMLGEPQTMQVHEPDYRDVVADVREFLAERAQALMDAGVAAERICVDPGFGFGKAVIEHNYALLAALPDTTPARPDGRPYPILAGMSRKSMLGAVIGDKPPIERVAASVAAAVCAVERGAAIVRVHDVAETVDALKIWSAVRGAARHR
;
A
#
# COMPACT_ATOMS: atom_id res chain seq x y z
N MET A 1 -6.33 -27.99 -13.72
CA MET A 1 -5.77 -27.18 -14.81
C MET A 1 -6.57 -25.87 -14.78
N SER A 2 -6.05 -24.86 -14.14
CA SER A 2 -6.68 -23.54 -14.07
C SER A 2 -6.40 -22.81 -15.38
N ASP A 3 -7.47 -22.29 -16.01
CA ASP A 3 -7.37 -21.51 -17.24
C ASP A 3 -6.38 -20.34 -17.09
N PRO A 4 -5.63 -20.00 -18.15
CA PRO A 4 -4.77 -18.83 -18.13
C PRO A 4 -5.61 -17.59 -17.90
N VAL A 5 -5.19 -16.76 -16.92
CA VAL A 5 -5.83 -15.50 -16.53
C VAL A 5 -6.27 -14.71 -17.75
N SER A 6 -7.56 -14.57 -17.91
CA SER A 6 -8.24 -13.90 -19.03
C SER A 6 -7.73 -12.45 -19.19
N PRO A 7 -7.69 -11.89 -20.40
CA PRO A 7 -7.23 -10.50 -20.65
C PRO A 7 -8.11 -9.39 -20.04
N SER A 8 -9.15 -9.73 -19.30
CA SER A 8 -10.14 -8.81 -18.73
C SER A 8 -9.75 -8.19 -17.36
N PHE A 9 -8.52 -8.38 -16.89
CA PHE A 9 -8.12 -8.00 -15.53
C PHE A 9 -7.21 -6.77 -15.45
N ILE A 10 -7.27 -5.85 -16.42
CA ILE A 10 -6.61 -4.55 -16.25
C ILE A 10 -7.56 -3.68 -15.43
N PRO A 11 -7.18 -3.30 -14.18
CA PRO A 11 -8.04 -2.44 -13.37
C PRO A 11 -8.21 -1.08 -14.02
N ALA A 12 -9.26 -0.38 -13.60
CA ALA A 12 -9.49 0.98 -14.06
C ALA A 12 -8.33 1.91 -13.65
N PRO A 13 -8.01 2.94 -14.43
CA PRO A 13 -7.07 3.97 -14.01
C PRO A 13 -7.46 4.57 -12.66
N LEU A 14 -6.45 4.92 -11.85
CA LEU A 14 -6.62 5.57 -10.55
C LEU A 14 -6.26 7.06 -10.68
N GLN A 15 -7.21 7.93 -10.38
CA GLN A 15 -6.95 9.36 -10.19
C GLN A 15 -6.16 9.53 -8.89
N CYS A 16 -4.97 10.12 -8.99
CA CYS A 16 -4.01 10.22 -7.91
C CYS A 16 -3.40 11.64 -7.88
N GLY A 17 -4.14 12.60 -7.33
CA GLY A 17 -3.72 13.99 -7.23
C GLY A 17 -3.40 14.60 -8.58
N ARG A 18 -2.12 14.96 -8.80
CA ARG A 18 -1.59 15.49 -10.05
C ARG A 18 -1.49 14.45 -11.17
N PHE A 19 -1.68 13.16 -10.86
CA PHE A 19 -1.43 12.06 -11.77
C PHE A 19 -2.70 11.23 -12.02
N THR A 20 -2.68 10.51 -13.14
CA THR A 20 -3.59 9.39 -13.41
C THR A 20 -2.73 8.15 -13.59
N LEU A 21 -2.83 7.21 -12.66
CA LEU A 21 -2.08 5.97 -12.70
C LEU A 21 -2.78 4.97 -13.62
N THR A 22 -2.06 4.46 -14.61
CA THR A 22 -2.52 3.37 -15.49
C THR A 22 -1.80 2.08 -15.14
N PHE A 23 -2.45 0.93 -15.37
CA PHE A 23 -1.95 -0.36 -14.95
C PHE A 23 -1.66 -1.29 -16.13
N GLU A 24 -1.05 -0.75 -17.19
CA GLU A 24 -0.52 -1.54 -18.30
C GLU A 24 0.57 -2.51 -17.84
N ARG A 25 1.26 -2.14 -16.77
CA ARG A 25 2.14 -2.98 -15.95
C ARG A 25 1.86 -2.74 -14.47
N PRO A 26 2.28 -3.66 -13.59
CA PRO A 26 2.22 -3.41 -12.14
C PRO A 26 3.13 -2.22 -11.76
N LEU A 27 2.68 -1.42 -10.81
CA LEU A 27 3.44 -0.29 -10.28
C LEU A 27 4.15 -0.69 -8.98
N VAL A 28 5.34 -0.13 -8.78
CA VAL A 28 6.16 -0.34 -7.58
C VAL A 28 6.06 0.89 -6.68
N MET A 29 5.52 0.70 -5.48
CA MET A 29 5.44 1.71 -4.42
C MET A 29 6.56 1.47 -3.41
N GLY A 30 7.54 2.37 -3.38
CA GLY A 30 8.67 2.31 -2.45
C GLY A 30 8.30 2.86 -1.07
N ILE A 31 8.62 2.12 0.00
CA ILE A 31 8.35 2.51 1.39
C ILE A 31 9.45 3.45 1.88
N LEU A 32 9.07 4.68 2.20
CA LEU A 32 9.94 5.71 2.76
C LEU A 32 9.55 6.02 4.21
N ASN A 33 10.21 5.37 5.17
CA ASN A 33 9.93 5.60 6.59
C ASN A 33 10.61 6.86 7.09
N ALA A 34 9.84 7.84 7.56
CA ALA A 34 10.29 9.06 8.20
C ALA A 34 10.38 8.89 9.74
N THR A 35 10.88 7.73 10.21
CA THR A 35 11.00 7.43 11.66
C THR A 35 12.44 7.63 12.14
N PRO A 36 12.67 8.03 13.43
CA PRO A 36 14.02 8.24 13.97
C PRO A 36 14.94 7.04 13.84
N ASP A 37 14.40 5.81 13.95
CA ASP A 37 15.17 4.56 13.83
C ASP A 37 15.66 4.29 12.41
N SER A 38 15.09 4.96 11.40
CA SER A 38 15.51 4.83 10.01
C SER A 38 16.72 5.69 9.69
N PHE A 39 17.08 6.65 10.56
CA PHE A 39 18.12 7.65 10.35
C PHE A 39 18.90 7.84 11.65
N SER A 40 19.81 6.91 11.97
CA SER A 40 20.62 6.92 13.18
C SER A 40 21.59 8.11 13.20
N ASP A 41 21.70 8.75 14.37
CA ASP A 41 22.77 9.64 14.88
C ASP A 41 22.85 11.11 14.48
N GLY A 42 21.86 11.73 13.88
CA GLY A 42 22.09 13.13 13.51
C GLY A 42 20.91 14.04 13.35
N GLY A 43 20.14 14.34 14.37
CA GLY A 43 19.16 15.44 14.38
C GLY A 43 18.21 15.53 13.18
N ARG A 44 17.11 16.30 13.29
CA ARG A 44 16.04 16.39 12.27
C ARG A 44 16.52 16.77 10.86
N PHE A 45 17.55 17.60 10.73
CA PHE A 45 18.07 18.04 9.42
C PHE A 45 18.83 16.93 8.67
N LEU A 46 19.58 16.07 9.37
CA LEU A 46 20.26 14.94 8.75
C LEU A 46 19.24 13.86 8.33
N ALA A 47 18.22 13.62 9.16
CA ALA A 47 17.13 12.68 8.83
C ALA A 47 16.38 13.05 7.53
N HIS A 48 16.10 14.32 7.29
CA HIS A 48 15.47 14.78 6.04
C HIS A 48 16.39 14.59 4.84
N GLY A 49 17.69 14.89 4.98
CA GLY A 49 18.68 14.67 3.92
C GLY A 49 18.83 13.20 3.54
N ASP A 50 18.80 12.30 4.53
CA ASP A 50 18.85 10.85 4.32
C ASP A 50 17.58 10.34 3.63
N ALA A 51 16.41 10.81 4.06
CA ALA A 51 15.13 10.47 3.44
C ALA A 51 15.06 10.93 1.98
N LEU A 52 15.56 12.14 1.67
CA LEU A 52 15.61 12.62 0.30
C LEU A 52 16.55 11.75 -0.57
N ARG A 53 17.74 11.44 -0.08
CA ARG A 53 18.68 10.53 -0.79
C ARG A 53 18.09 9.14 -0.98
N GLN A 54 17.36 8.62 0.00
CA GLN A 54 16.67 7.34 -0.12
C GLN A 54 15.57 7.41 -1.18
N ALA A 55 14.78 8.46 -1.21
CA ALA A 55 13.75 8.68 -2.23
C ALA A 55 14.35 8.74 -3.63
N GLU A 56 15.40 9.54 -3.84
CA GLU A 56 16.12 9.63 -5.11
C GLU A 56 16.67 8.28 -5.57
N ARG A 57 17.25 7.50 -4.63
CA ARG A 57 17.71 6.14 -4.91
C ARG A 57 16.55 5.24 -5.35
N MET A 58 15.42 5.21 -4.61
CA MET A 58 14.26 4.40 -4.98
C MET A 58 13.72 4.75 -6.36
N LEU A 59 13.71 6.03 -6.73
CA LEU A 59 13.31 6.47 -8.07
C LEU A 59 14.29 6.00 -9.14
N ALA A 60 15.60 6.09 -8.88
CA ALA A 60 16.63 5.57 -9.78
C ALA A 60 16.55 4.04 -9.93
N GLU A 61 16.11 3.33 -8.90
CA GLU A 61 15.84 1.88 -8.87
C GLU A 61 14.53 1.52 -9.61
N GLY A 62 13.65 2.50 -9.92
CA GLY A 62 12.44 2.32 -10.71
C GLY A 62 11.14 2.29 -9.88
N ALA A 63 11.11 2.89 -8.70
CA ALA A 63 9.86 3.14 -7.99
C ALA A 63 8.95 4.10 -8.79
N ASP A 64 7.66 3.76 -8.86
CA ASP A 64 6.63 4.57 -9.53
C ASP A 64 5.93 5.51 -8.55
N ILE A 65 5.90 5.17 -7.27
CA ILE A 65 5.22 5.88 -6.20
C ILE A 65 6.14 5.85 -4.96
N LEU A 66 6.21 6.94 -4.21
CA LEU A 66 6.87 6.96 -2.90
C LEU A 66 5.80 7.02 -1.81
N ASP A 67 5.85 6.09 -0.85
CA ASP A 67 4.89 6.01 0.26
C ASP A 67 5.57 6.41 1.58
N ILE A 68 5.21 7.58 2.08
CA ILE A 68 5.84 8.25 3.22
C ILE A 68 5.06 7.92 4.49
N GLY A 69 5.71 7.26 5.46
CA GLY A 69 5.16 6.94 6.76
C GLY A 69 5.87 7.67 7.90
N GLY A 70 5.15 8.49 8.67
CA GLY A 70 5.67 9.17 9.87
C GLY A 70 5.54 8.36 11.16
N GLU A 71 4.69 7.34 11.14
CA GLU A 71 4.40 6.42 12.24
C GLU A 71 4.65 4.97 11.79
N SER A 72 5.24 4.16 12.68
CA SER A 72 5.38 2.73 12.41
C SER A 72 4.05 2.02 12.66
N THR A 73 3.50 1.39 11.63
CA THR A 73 2.27 0.60 11.70
C THR A 73 2.52 -0.88 12.03
N ARG A 74 3.74 -1.23 12.49
CA ARG A 74 4.07 -2.59 12.94
C ARG A 74 3.29 -2.93 14.19
N PRO A 75 2.88 -4.21 14.38
CA PRO A 75 2.22 -4.65 15.61
C PRO A 75 3.01 -4.26 16.85
N GLY A 76 2.31 -3.64 17.84
CA GLY A 76 2.92 -3.22 19.10
C GLY A 76 3.78 -1.96 19.04
N ALA A 77 3.89 -1.29 17.91
CA ALA A 77 4.57 0.00 17.84
C ALA A 77 3.77 1.06 18.64
N PRO A 78 4.45 1.90 19.45
CA PRO A 78 3.77 2.97 20.16
C PRO A 78 3.22 4.01 19.15
N PRO A 79 2.03 4.57 19.43
CA PRO A 79 1.47 5.62 18.59
C PRO A 79 2.36 6.88 18.65
N VAL A 80 2.53 7.53 17.51
CA VAL A 80 3.28 8.78 17.41
C VAL A 80 2.34 9.96 17.67
N PRO A 81 2.69 10.94 18.52
CA PRO A 81 1.92 12.15 18.70
C PRO A 81 1.68 12.90 17.38
N LEU A 82 0.51 13.56 17.26
CA LEU A 82 0.13 14.25 16.03
C LEU A 82 1.18 15.26 15.55
N ASP A 83 1.65 16.11 16.46
CA ASP A 83 2.62 17.17 16.13
C ASP A 83 3.96 16.59 15.66
N GLU A 84 4.33 15.44 16.21
CA GLU A 84 5.54 14.74 15.81
C GLU A 84 5.40 14.12 14.42
N GLU A 85 4.26 13.49 14.10
CA GLU A 85 4.00 12.93 12.76
C GLU A 85 3.97 14.05 11.71
N LEU A 86 3.28 15.16 11.99
CA LEU A 86 3.29 16.34 11.13
C LEU A 86 4.71 16.85 10.87
N ALA A 87 5.53 16.96 11.92
CA ALA A 87 6.90 17.46 11.83
C ALA A 87 7.84 16.51 11.04
N ARG A 88 7.51 15.23 10.95
CA ARG A 88 8.23 14.22 10.14
C ARG A 88 7.80 14.24 8.68
N VAL A 89 6.48 14.25 8.45
CA VAL A 89 5.90 14.02 7.12
C VAL A 89 5.88 15.27 6.27
N ILE A 90 5.42 16.41 6.80
CA ILE A 90 5.13 17.59 5.96
C ILE A 90 6.37 18.16 5.28
N PRO A 91 7.50 18.41 5.98
CA PRO A 91 8.71 18.90 5.33
C PRO A 91 9.25 17.94 4.26
N LEU A 92 9.04 16.62 4.45
CA LEU A 92 9.48 15.64 3.46
C LEU A 92 8.60 15.66 2.21
N VAL A 93 7.28 15.81 2.35
CA VAL A 93 6.37 15.99 1.21
C VAL A 93 6.76 17.22 0.40
N GLU A 94 6.99 18.36 1.06
CA GLU A 94 7.40 19.61 0.40
C GLU A 94 8.73 19.44 -0.36
N ALA A 95 9.72 18.78 0.25
CA ALA A 95 11.03 18.52 -0.36
C ALA A 95 10.97 17.55 -1.55
N LEU A 96 10.08 16.55 -1.51
CA LEU A 96 9.94 15.53 -2.55
C LEU A 96 9.01 15.97 -3.71
N ARG A 97 8.12 16.93 -3.48
CA ARG A 97 7.17 17.39 -4.49
C ARG A 97 7.81 17.78 -5.84
N PRO A 98 9.00 18.44 -5.88
CA PRO A 98 9.66 18.79 -7.15
C PRO A 98 10.12 17.59 -7.98
N LEU A 99 10.25 16.38 -7.40
CA LEU A 99 10.67 15.17 -8.13
C LEU A 99 9.62 14.67 -9.13
N ASN A 100 8.41 15.27 -9.13
CA ASN A 100 7.32 14.96 -10.05
C ASN A 100 6.97 13.47 -10.13
N VAL A 101 6.89 12.84 -8.98
CA VAL A 101 6.44 11.46 -8.75
C VAL A 101 5.23 11.48 -7.81
N PRO A 102 4.28 10.54 -7.93
CA PRO A 102 3.18 10.41 -6.99
C PRO A 102 3.69 10.22 -5.56
N LEU A 103 3.25 11.09 -4.63
CA LEU A 103 3.57 11.01 -3.21
C LEU A 103 2.37 10.46 -2.46
N SER A 104 2.53 9.29 -1.86
CA SER A 104 1.56 8.62 -0.99
C SER A 104 1.92 8.88 0.47
N ILE A 105 0.92 9.04 1.32
CA ILE A 105 1.09 9.24 2.76
C ILE A 105 0.41 8.10 3.50
N ASP A 106 1.22 7.28 4.21
CA ASP A 106 0.75 6.23 5.11
C ASP A 106 0.35 6.86 6.46
N THR A 107 -0.93 7.17 6.59
CA THR A 107 -1.49 7.76 7.81
C THR A 107 -2.99 7.49 7.94
N TYR A 108 -3.44 7.32 9.19
CA TYR A 108 -4.86 7.24 9.55
C TYR A 108 -5.39 8.51 10.24
N LYS A 109 -4.52 9.51 10.49
CA LYS A 109 -4.89 10.73 11.23
C LYS A 109 -5.42 11.80 10.28
N PRO A 110 -6.69 12.26 10.43
CA PRO A 110 -7.29 13.24 9.52
C PRO A 110 -6.53 14.57 9.43
N ALA A 111 -5.87 14.98 10.51
CA ALA A 111 -5.09 16.21 10.52
C ALA A 111 -3.81 16.08 9.66
N VAL A 112 -3.15 14.92 9.70
CA VAL A 112 -1.98 14.63 8.83
C VAL A 112 -2.42 14.55 7.38
N MET A 113 -3.55 13.87 7.07
CA MET A 113 -4.12 13.81 5.72
C MET A 113 -4.30 15.21 5.12
N ARG A 114 -4.98 16.11 5.86
CA ARG A 114 -5.20 17.49 5.38
C ARG A 114 -3.91 18.27 5.16
N ALA A 115 -2.98 18.19 6.10
CA ALA A 115 -1.72 18.89 6.01
C ALA A 115 -0.85 18.36 4.86
N ALA A 116 -0.77 17.05 4.68
CA ALA A 116 -0.01 16.42 3.62
C ALA A 116 -0.58 16.75 2.22
N LEU A 117 -1.91 16.72 2.06
CA LEU A 117 -2.56 17.13 0.81
C LEU A 117 -2.32 18.61 0.50
N ALA A 118 -2.35 19.48 1.50
CA ALA A 118 -2.01 20.90 1.33
C ALA A 118 -0.55 21.11 0.94
N ALA A 119 0.38 20.27 1.45
CA ALA A 119 1.79 20.26 1.07
C ALA A 119 2.06 19.68 -0.33
N GLY A 120 1.09 18.96 -0.92
CA GLY A 120 1.16 18.45 -2.29
C GLY A 120 1.27 16.94 -2.42
N ALA A 121 0.84 16.18 -1.41
CA ALA A 121 0.65 14.74 -1.52
C ALA A 121 -0.45 14.39 -2.55
N ASP A 122 -0.31 13.25 -3.21
CA ASP A 122 -1.18 12.81 -4.30
C ASP A 122 -2.08 11.63 -3.91
N LEU A 123 -1.72 10.86 -2.89
CA LEU A 123 -2.46 9.70 -2.41
C LEU A 123 -2.45 9.63 -0.88
N ILE A 124 -3.56 9.23 -0.28
CA ILE A 124 -3.64 8.85 1.13
C ILE A 124 -3.80 7.32 1.22
N ASN A 125 -2.87 6.68 1.90
CA ASN A 125 -2.86 5.25 2.19
C ASN A 125 -3.26 5.05 3.66
N ASP A 126 -4.53 4.69 3.90
CA ASP A 126 -5.09 4.62 5.25
C ASP A 126 -5.32 3.16 5.70
N ILE A 127 -4.49 2.71 6.65
CA ILE A 127 -4.59 1.37 7.25
C ILE A 127 -5.90 1.12 8.00
N TRP A 128 -6.65 2.17 8.36
CA TRP A 128 -7.95 2.08 9.00
C TRP A 128 -9.12 2.11 8.01
N GLY A 129 -8.86 2.24 6.71
CA GLY A 129 -9.90 2.30 5.68
C GLY A 129 -10.84 3.49 5.85
N PHE A 130 -10.31 4.65 6.26
CA PHE A 130 -11.05 5.91 6.50
C PHE A 130 -12.14 5.80 7.56
N ARG A 131 -11.96 4.94 8.59
CA ARG A 131 -12.90 4.79 9.71
C ARG A 131 -12.72 5.82 10.83
N GLN A 132 -11.58 6.50 10.89
CA GLN A 132 -11.35 7.55 11.87
C GLN A 132 -12.34 8.71 11.65
N ALA A 133 -12.89 9.26 12.74
CA ALA A 133 -13.78 10.41 12.67
C ALA A 133 -13.09 11.58 11.96
N GLY A 134 -13.71 12.10 10.88
CA GLY A 134 -13.19 13.18 10.06
C GLY A 134 -12.15 12.76 9.01
N ALA A 135 -11.84 11.46 8.84
CA ALA A 135 -10.93 10.98 7.80
C ALA A 135 -11.51 11.19 6.39
N ILE A 136 -12.78 10.81 6.20
CA ILE A 136 -13.49 11.05 4.93
C ILE A 136 -13.58 12.55 4.64
N ASP A 137 -13.93 13.38 5.62
CA ASP A 137 -13.99 14.84 5.47
C ASP A 137 -12.63 15.47 5.12
N ALA A 138 -11.53 14.82 5.49
CA ALA A 138 -10.20 15.31 5.18
C ALA A 138 -9.84 15.13 3.68
N VAL A 139 -10.49 14.21 2.99
CA VAL A 139 -10.07 13.77 1.63
C VAL A 139 -11.14 13.90 0.56
N ARG A 140 -12.42 14.10 0.93
CA ARG A 140 -13.54 14.02 -0.04
C ARG A 140 -13.49 15.10 -1.12
N ASP A 141 -13.14 16.34 -0.75
CA ASP A 141 -13.26 17.52 -1.64
C ASP A 141 -12.07 17.67 -2.63
N GLY A 142 -11.07 16.80 -2.55
CA GLY A 142 -9.88 16.86 -3.39
C GLY A 142 -9.92 15.92 -4.59
N ASN A 143 -8.77 15.78 -5.26
CA ASN A 143 -8.54 14.84 -6.35
C ASN A 143 -7.49 13.77 -6.03
N CYS A 144 -7.03 13.68 -4.78
CA CYS A 144 -6.07 12.68 -4.34
C CYS A 144 -6.61 11.26 -4.50
N GLY A 145 -5.72 10.31 -4.75
CA GLY A 145 -6.03 8.90 -4.65
C GLY A 145 -6.26 8.47 -3.20
N LEU A 146 -7.06 7.44 -2.99
CA LEU A 146 -7.42 6.92 -1.67
C LEU A 146 -7.23 5.42 -1.65
N CYS A 147 -6.30 4.92 -0.83
CA CYS A 147 -6.14 3.50 -0.58
C CYS A 147 -6.83 3.13 0.72
N ALA A 148 -7.93 2.38 0.62
CA ALA A 148 -8.64 1.87 1.78
C ALA A 148 -8.14 0.46 2.11
N MET A 149 -7.49 0.31 3.29
CA MET A 149 -6.96 -0.99 3.71
C MET A 149 -7.89 -1.67 4.72
N HIS A 150 -7.96 -3.01 4.61
CA HIS A 150 -8.61 -3.84 5.61
C HIS A 150 -7.69 -4.12 6.79
N MET A 151 -8.19 -3.87 7.99
CA MET A 151 -7.59 -4.27 9.25
C MET A 151 -8.67 -4.74 10.23
N LEU A 152 -8.47 -5.89 10.87
CA LEU A 152 -9.30 -6.35 11.99
C LEU A 152 -8.69 -5.85 13.29
N GLY A 153 -9.51 -5.18 14.12
CA GLY A 153 -9.06 -4.58 15.38
C GLY A 153 -8.30 -3.25 15.17
N GLU A 154 -7.39 -2.96 16.07
CA GLU A 154 -6.54 -1.75 16.10
C GLU A 154 -5.05 -2.14 15.99
N PRO A 155 -4.17 -1.27 15.48
CA PRO A 155 -2.76 -1.59 15.26
C PRO A 155 -2.04 -2.14 16.51
N GLN A 156 -2.38 -1.62 17.69
CA GLN A 156 -1.76 -2.03 18.95
C GLN A 156 -2.23 -3.42 19.43
N THR A 157 -3.45 -3.83 19.08
CA THR A 157 -4.12 -5.02 19.63
C THR A 157 -4.47 -6.09 18.60
N MET A 158 -4.32 -5.80 17.33
CA MET A 158 -4.77 -6.65 16.22
C MET A 158 -4.15 -8.06 16.17
N GLN A 159 -3.08 -8.32 16.92
CA GLN A 159 -2.43 -9.63 17.02
C GLN A 159 -2.42 -10.20 18.45
N VAL A 160 -3.10 -9.55 19.41
CA VAL A 160 -3.20 -10.01 20.79
C VAL A 160 -4.14 -11.21 20.90
N HIS A 161 -5.15 -11.26 20.06
CA HIS A 161 -6.11 -12.38 19.98
C HIS A 161 -6.02 -13.06 18.61
N GLU A 162 -6.32 -14.36 18.58
CA GLU A 162 -6.45 -15.09 17.32
C GLU A 162 -7.58 -14.45 16.49
N PRO A 163 -7.30 -14.04 15.24
CA PRO A 163 -8.31 -13.39 14.40
C PRO A 163 -9.45 -14.36 14.06
N ASP A 164 -10.68 -13.97 14.35
CA ASP A 164 -11.88 -14.75 14.05
C ASP A 164 -12.49 -14.29 12.72
N TYR A 165 -12.33 -15.10 11.68
CA TYR A 165 -12.95 -14.95 10.37
C TYR A 165 -13.81 -16.15 10.06
N ARG A 166 -15.02 -15.94 9.54
CA ARG A 166 -15.86 -17.02 8.99
C ARG A 166 -15.29 -17.50 7.65
N ASP A 167 -14.93 -16.54 6.80
CA ASP A 167 -14.23 -16.70 5.53
C ASP A 167 -13.41 -15.41 5.31
N VAL A 168 -12.11 -15.48 5.49
CA VAL A 168 -11.23 -14.30 5.43
C VAL A 168 -11.31 -13.56 4.08
N VAL A 169 -11.54 -14.27 2.98
CA VAL A 169 -11.65 -13.66 1.64
C VAL A 169 -12.96 -12.89 1.50
N ALA A 170 -14.07 -13.53 1.91
CA ALA A 170 -15.39 -12.91 1.86
C ALA A 170 -15.50 -11.74 2.84
N ASP A 171 -15.03 -11.90 4.07
CA ASP A 171 -15.09 -10.87 5.12
C ASP A 171 -14.24 -9.64 4.74
N VAL A 172 -13.04 -9.85 4.15
CA VAL A 172 -12.19 -8.76 3.63
C VAL A 172 -12.86 -8.05 2.46
N ARG A 173 -13.46 -8.78 1.51
CA ARG A 173 -14.18 -8.18 0.38
C ARG A 173 -15.37 -7.35 0.86
N GLU A 174 -16.17 -7.86 1.80
CA GLU A 174 -17.31 -7.15 2.37
C GLU A 174 -16.88 -5.84 3.01
N PHE A 175 -15.84 -5.88 3.85
CA PHE A 175 -15.27 -4.67 4.45
C PHE A 175 -14.81 -3.65 3.41
N LEU A 176 -14.04 -4.08 2.40
CA LEU A 176 -13.55 -3.17 1.36
C LEU A 176 -14.68 -2.59 0.53
N ALA A 177 -15.76 -3.36 0.28
CA ALA A 177 -16.98 -2.87 -0.37
C ALA A 177 -17.67 -1.78 0.47
N GLU A 178 -17.83 -2.01 1.78
CA GLU A 178 -18.38 -1.01 2.69
C GLU A 178 -17.54 0.28 2.73
N ARG A 179 -16.22 0.17 2.74
CA ARG A 179 -15.34 1.36 2.76
C ARG A 179 -15.40 2.13 1.45
N ALA A 180 -15.37 1.43 0.30
CA ALA A 180 -15.54 2.08 -0.99
C ALA A 180 -16.90 2.76 -1.11
N GLN A 181 -17.99 2.13 -0.64
CA GLN A 181 -19.33 2.70 -0.64
C GLN A 181 -19.41 3.94 0.27
N ALA A 182 -18.86 3.87 1.49
CA ALA A 182 -18.86 5.01 2.42
C ALA A 182 -18.11 6.24 1.85
N LEU A 183 -17.02 6.01 1.12
CA LEU A 183 -16.30 7.08 0.41
C LEU A 183 -17.18 7.67 -0.72
N MET A 184 -17.83 6.82 -1.52
CA MET A 184 -18.70 7.27 -2.60
C MET A 184 -19.93 8.01 -2.09
N ASP A 185 -20.56 7.55 -1.01
CA ASP A 185 -21.70 8.21 -0.37
C ASP A 185 -21.34 9.63 0.14
N ALA A 186 -20.07 9.84 0.48
CA ALA A 186 -19.53 11.16 0.85
C ALA A 186 -19.15 12.02 -0.38
N GLY A 187 -19.37 11.55 -1.60
CA GLY A 187 -19.09 12.28 -2.83
C GLY A 187 -17.72 12.00 -3.47
N VAL A 188 -16.96 11.03 -2.97
CA VAL A 188 -15.69 10.63 -3.59
C VAL A 188 -15.96 9.86 -4.89
N ALA A 189 -15.33 10.26 -5.99
CA ALA A 189 -15.42 9.53 -7.26
C ALA A 189 -14.73 8.16 -7.16
N ALA A 190 -15.36 7.11 -7.72
CA ALA A 190 -14.82 5.74 -7.68
C ALA A 190 -13.43 5.62 -8.33
N GLU A 191 -13.10 6.51 -9.27
CA GLU A 191 -11.80 6.62 -9.94
C GLU A 191 -10.65 7.00 -9.00
N ARG A 192 -10.96 7.52 -7.81
CA ARG A 192 -9.98 7.90 -6.79
C ARG A 192 -9.67 6.79 -5.80
N ILE A 193 -10.38 5.65 -5.87
CA ILE A 193 -10.31 4.60 -4.85
C ILE A 193 -9.48 3.43 -5.36
N CYS A 194 -8.52 2.98 -4.56
CA CYS A 194 -7.90 1.67 -4.60
C CYS A 194 -8.07 0.97 -3.25
N VAL A 195 -7.84 -0.34 -3.21
CA VAL A 195 -8.09 -1.18 -2.02
C VAL A 195 -6.85 -2.02 -1.68
N ASP A 196 -6.65 -2.28 -0.38
CA ASP A 196 -5.60 -3.17 0.11
C ASP A 196 -6.22 -4.23 1.05
N PRO A 197 -6.06 -5.53 0.78
CA PRO A 197 -6.52 -6.60 1.67
C PRO A 197 -5.88 -6.58 3.05
N GLY A 198 -4.79 -5.84 3.25
CA GLY A 198 -4.15 -5.65 4.54
C GLY A 198 -3.42 -6.88 5.04
N PHE A 199 -2.51 -7.44 4.25
CA PHE A 199 -1.67 -8.57 4.66
C PHE A 199 -0.96 -8.29 5.99
N GLY A 200 -1.08 -9.20 6.97
CA GLY A 200 -0.45 -9.07 8.28
C GLY A 200 -1.18 -8.18 9.28
N PHE A 201 -2.30 -7.55 8.92
CA PHE A 201 -3.10 -6.69 9.80
C PHE A 201 -4.33 -7.43 10.33
N GLY A 202 -4.27 -7.92 11.59
CA GLY A 202 -5.33 -8.69 12.20
C GLY A 202 -5.63 -10.00 11.46
N LYS A 203 -4.60 -10.73 11.07
CA LYS A 203 -4.70 -11.98 10.30
C LYS A 203 -3.75 -13.03 10.87
N ALA A 204 -4.18 -14.31 10.92
CA ALA A 204 -3.30 -15.42 11.22
C ALA A 204 -2.13 -15.44 10.23
N VAL A 205 -0.92 -15.69 10.78
CA VAL A 205 0.34 -15.44 10.06
C VAL A 205 0.43 -16.21 8.73
N ILE A 206 0.04 -17.47 8.72
CA ILE A 206 0.07 -18.32 7.52
C ILE A 206 -1.33 -18.42 6.91
N GLU A 207 -2.28 -18.97 7.64
CA GLU A 207 -3.58 -19.38 7.12
C GLU A 207 -4.31 -18.27 6.38
N HIS A 208 -4.61 -17.17 7.07
CA HIS A 208 -5.40 -16.08 6.48
C HIS A 208 -4.63 -15.31 5.40
N ASN A 209 -3.32 -15.03 5.62
CA ASN A 209 -2.54 -14.26 4.65
C ASN A 209 -2.34 -15.02 3.34
N TYR A 210 -2.09 -16.32 3.37
CA TYR A 210 -1.90 -17.09 2.14
C TYR A 210 -3.23 -17.43 1.46
N ALA A 211 -4.34 -17.59 2.21
CA ALA A 211 -5.67 -17.69 1.63
C ALA A 211 -6.02 -16.41 0.84
N LEU A 212 -5.79 -15.22 1.42
CA LEU A 212 -5.98 -13.94 0.75
C LEU A 212 -5.09 -13.79 -0.49
N LEU A 213 -3.81 -14.20 -0.41
CA LEU A 213 -2.91 -14.12 -1.55
C LEU A 213 -3.35 -15.08 -2.66
N ALA A 214 -3.79 -16.28 -2.32
CA ALA A 214 -4.25 -17.28 -3.29
C ALA A 214 -5.51 -16.82 -4.03
N ALA A 215 -6.44 -16.18 -3.33
CA ALA A 215 -7.72 -15.68 -3.84
C ALA A 215 -7.75 -14.14 -3.97
N LEU A 216 -6.61 -13.51 -4.26
CA LEU A 216 -6.48 -12.05 -4.27
C LEU A 216 -7.54 -11.33 -5.13
N PRO A 217 -7.90 -11.79 -6.34
CA PRO A 217 -8.95 -11.17 -7.14
C PRO A 217 -10.31 -11.15 -6.43
N ASP A 218 -10.59 -12.19 -5.64
CA ASP A 218 -11.87 -12.35 -4.95
C ASP A 218 -12.03 -11.44 -3.73
N THR A 219 -10.92 -10.83 -3.28
CA THR A 219 -10.93 -9.85 -2.17
C THR A 219 -11.40 -8.47 -2.60
N THR A 220 -11.52 -8.22 -3.91
CA THR A 220 -11.79 -6.89 -4.45
C THR A 220 -13.27 -6.74 -4.82
N PRO A 221 -13.99 -5.73 -4.29
CA PRO A 221 -15.34 -5.43 -4.75
C PRO A 221 -15.33 -4.86 -6.17
N ALA A 222 -16.46 -5.01 -6.87
CA ALA A 222 -16.67 -4.35 -8.15
C ALA A 222 -16.98 -2.87 -7.96
N ARG A 223 -16.46 -2.02 -8.85
CA ARG A 223 -16.81 -0.61 -8.97
C ARG A 223 -18.20 -0.47 -9.62
N PRO A 224 -18.83 0.72 -9.56
CA PRO A 224 -20.08 0.97 -10.24
C PRO A 224 -20.06 0.69 -11.76
N ASP A 225 -18.90 0.80 -12.41
CA ASP A 225 -18.69 0.51 -13.84
C ASP A 225 -18.44 -0.99 -14.14
N GLY A 226 -18.51 -1.85 -13.13
CA GLY A 226 -18.29 -3.29 -13.20
C GLY A 226 -16.83 -3.73 -13.24
N ARG A 227 -15.86 -2.81 -13.32
CA ARG A 227 -14.42 -3.13 -13.26
C ARG A 227 -13.97 -3.30 -11.80
N PRO A 228 -12.93 -4.10 -11.52
CA PRO A 228 -12.37 -4.18 -10.17
C PRO A 228 -11.67 -2.87 -9.78
N TYR A 229 -11.67 -2.54 -8.49
CA TYR A 229 -10.77 -1.51 -7.96
C TYR A 229 -9.31 -1.96 -8.12
N PRO A 230 -8.35 -1.04 -8.34
CA PRO A 230 -6.93 -1.37 -8.27
C PRO A 230 -6.58 -1.92 -6.90
N ILE A 231 -5.84 -3.04 -6.87
CA ILE A 231 -5.37 -3.67 -5.63
C ILE A 231 -3.95 -3.21 -5.33
N LEU A 232 -3.74 -2.68 -4.13
CA LEU A 232 -2.42 -2.52 -3.53
C LEU A 232 -2.11 -3.74 -2.65
N ALA A 233 -0.93 -4.34 -2.81
CA ALA A 233 -0.47 -5.48 -2.02
C ALA A 233 0.86 -5.19 -1.33
N GLY A 234 0.85 -5.18 0.01
CA GLY A 234 2.02 -4.89 0.86
C GLY A 234 2.42 -6.07 1.73
N MET A 235 3.33 -6.95 1.26
CA MET A 235 3.81 -8.13 2.00
C MET A 235 5.29 -8.05 2.36
N SER A 236 6.01 -7.04 1.85
CA SER A 236 7.45 -6.93 1.95
C SER A 236 7.95 -7.02 3.39
N ARG A 237 8.87 -7.96 3.65
CA ARG A 237 9.54 -8.25 4.91
C ARG A 237 8.62 -8.65 6.08
N LYS A 238 7.31 -8.91 5.85
CA LYS A 238 6.33 -9.24 6.89
C LYS A 238 6.54 -10.63 7.48
N SER A 239 5.96 -10.84 8.67
CA SER A 239 6.08 -12.10 9.44
C SER A 239 5.56 -13.32 8.68
N MET A 240 4.52 -13.15 7.85
CA MET A 240 3.99 -14.24 7.01
C MET A 240 5.07 -14.88 6.12
N LEU A 241 6.02 -14.08 5.63
CA LEU A 241 7.13 -14.58 4.83
C LEU A 241 8.14 -15.32 5.72
N GLY A 242 8.51 -14.73 6.86
CA GLY A 242 9.42 -15.34 7.82
C GLY A 242 8.95 -16.72 8.28
N ALA A 243 7.67 -16.85 8.57
CA ALA A 243 7.09 -18.11 9.02
C ALA A 243 7.25 -19.29 8.04
N VAL A 244 7.34 -19.00 6.74
CA VAL A 244 7.55 -20.04 5.71
C VAL A 244 9.02 -20.32 5.45
N ILE A 245 9.89 -19.30 5.55
CA ILE A 245 11.31 -19.43 5.20
C ILE A 245 12.24 -19.67 6.42
N GLY A 246 11.67 -19.97 7.61
CA GLY A 246 12.44 -20.33 8.81
C GLY A 246 12.76 -19.12 9.70
N ASP A 247 11.82 -18.21 9.90
CA ASP A 247 11.88 -17.07 10.83
C ASP A 247 13.10 -16.14 10.67
N LYS A 248 13.56 -15.99 9.45
CA LYS A 248 14.64 -15.04 9.15
C LYS A 248 14.26 -13.62 9.58
N PRO A 249 15.24 -12.81 10.03
CA PRO A 249 15.00 -11.40 10.34
C PRO A 249 14.49 -10.64 9.10
N PRO A 250 13.71 -9.56 9.28
CA PRO A 250 13.06 -8.85 8.15
C PRO A 250 14.00 -8.47 7.01
N ILE A 251 15.23 -8.05 7.32
CA ILE A 251 16.22 -7.65 6.32
C ILE A 251 16.69 -8.82 5.43
N GLU A 252 16.59 -10.06 5.89
CA GLU A 252 16.97 -11.25 5.14
C GLU A 252 15.81 -11.85 4.34
N ARG A 253 14.63 -11.22 4.35
CA ARG A 253 13.41 -11.70 3.65
C ARG A 253 13.28 -11.15 2.23
N VAL A 254 14.33 -10.60 1.62
CA VAL A 254 14.28 -9.95 0.30
C VAL A 254 13.74 -10.90 -0.76
N ALA A 255 14.33 -12.07 -0.93
CA ALA A 255 13.90 -13.05 -1.93
C ALA A 255 12.44 -13.49 -1.74
N ALA A 256 12.01 -13.71 -0.49
CA ALA A 256 10.62 -14.06 -0.18
C ALA A 256 9.66 -12.88 -0.44
N SER A 257 10.10 -11.63 -0.18
CA SER A 257 9.34 -10.42 -0.46
C SER A 257 9.07 -10.26 -1.95
N VAL A 258 10.12 -10.46 -2.76
CA VAL A 258 10.04 -10.40 -4.23
C VAL A 258 9.14 -11.51 -4.77
N ALA A 259 9.30 -12.75 -4.29
CA ALA A 259 8.45 -13.87 -4.70
C ALA A 259 6.97 -13.61 -4.39
N ALA A 260 6.66 -13.09 -3.19
CA ALA A 260 5.30 -12.74 -2.80
C ALA A 260 4.73 -11.59 -3.66
N ALA A 261 5.53 -10.58 -4.02
CA ALA A 261 5.12 -9.52 -4.92
C ALA A 261 4.77 -10.05 -6.31
N VAL A 262 5.60 -10.93 -6.88
CA VAL A 262 5.31 -11.59 -8.17
C VAL A 262 4.03 -12.43 -8.08
N CYS A 263 3.85 -13.20 -6.99
CA CYS A 263 2.63 -13.97 -6.77
C CYS A 263 1.38 -13.08 -6.69
N ALA A 264 1.47 -11.90 -6.07
CA ALA A 264 0.36 -10.95 -6.02
C ALA A 264 0.05 -10.35 -7.39
N VAL A 265 1.07 -9.97 -8.15
CA VAL A 265 0.93 -9.43 -9.52
C VAL A 265 0.31 -10.47 -10.47
N GLU A 266 0.73 -11.74 -10.39
CA GLU A 266 0.09 -12.84 -11.14
C GLU A 266 -1.41 -12.97 -10.83
N ARG A 267 -1.83 -12.54 -9.63
CA ARG A 267 -3.21 -12.58 -9.15
C ARG A 267 -3.92 -11.23 -9.23
N GLY A 268 -3.36 -10.27 -9.99
CA GLY A 268 -4.01 -9.01 -10.31
C GLY A 268 -3.71 -7.84 -9.39
N ALA A 269 -2.69 -7.91 -8.53
CA ALA A 269 -2.23 -6.73 -7.84
C ALA A 269 -1.76 -5.67 -8.85
N ALA A 270 -2.31 -4.46 -8.74
CA ALA A 270 -1.97 -3.31 -9.58
C ALA A 270 -0.75 -2.56 -9.05
N ILE A 271 -0.60 -2.52 -7.72
CA ILE A 271 0.49 -1.84 -7.01
C ILE A 271 1.09 -2.82 -6.00
N VAL A 272 2.40 -2.92 -5.95
CA VAL A 272 3.13 -3.64 -4.90
C VAL A 272 3.92 -2.66 -4.04
N ARG A 273 3.67 -2.71 -2.71
CA ARG A 273 4.31 -1.82 -1.73
C ARG A 273 5.50 -2.54 -1.08
N VAL A 274 6.72 -2.04 -1.32
CA VAL A 274 7.95 -2.77 -1.04
C VAL A 274 9.05 -1.91 -0.40
N HIS A 275 9.97 -2.57 0.34
CA HIS A 275 11.21 -1.98 0.82
C HIS A 275 12.35 -2.13 -0.20
N ASP A 276 12.36 -3.24 -0.94
CA ASP A 276 13.45 -3.67 -1.83
C ASP A 276 13.03 -3.38 -3.28
N VAL A 277 13.19 -2.10 -3.69
CA VAL A 277 12.66 -1.59 -4.97
C VAL A 277 13.39 -2.24 -6.15
N ALA A 278 14.73 -2.21 -6.18
CA ALA A 278 15.51 -2.70 -7.31
C ALA A 278 15.22 -4.16 -7.62
N GLU A 279 15.25 -5.02 -6.61
CA GLU A 279 15.01 -6.46 -6.75
C GLU A 279 13.57 -6.76 -7.19
N THR A 280 12.61 -5.96 -6.71
CA THR A 280 11.21 -6.11 -7.11
C THR A 280 11.01 -5.67 -8.56
N VAL A 281 11.58 -4.54 -8.96
CA VAL A 281 11.50 -4.02 -10.33
C VAL A 281 12.10 -5.02 -11.33
N ASP A 282 13.26 -5.60 -11.02
CA ASP A 282 13.90 -6.57 -11.89
C ASP A 282 13.06 -7.85 -12.02
N ALA A 283 12.48 -8.35 -10.94
CA ALA A 283 11.58 -9.50 -10.99
C ALA A 283 10.33 -9.23 -11.83
N LEU A 284 9.74 -8.01 -11.71
CA LEU A 284 8.56 -7.61 -12.48
C LEU A 284 8.87 -7.38 -13.98
N LYS A 285 10.10 -6.97 -14.33
CA LYS A 285 10.56 -6.95 -15.74
C LYS A 285 10.57 -8.36 -16.34
N ILE A 286 11.10 -9.35 -15.60
CA ILE A 286 11.11 -10.76 -16.04
C ILE A 286 9.67 -11.28 -16.18
N TRP A 287 8.81 -11.02 -15.18
CA TRP A 287 7.39 -11.36 -15.23
C TRP A 287 6.70 -10.77 -16.49
N SER A 288 6.92 -9.48 -16.77
CA SER A 288 6.35 -8.79 -17.94
C SER A 288 6.84 -9.39 -19.27
N ALA A 289 8.13 -9.75 -19.36
CA ALA A 289 8.71 -10.38 -20.54
C ALA A 289 8.07 -11.75 -20.82
N VAL A 290 7.86 -12.57 -19.78
CA VAL A 290 7.19 -13.88 -19.90
C VAL A 290 5.75 -13.70 -20.40
N ARG A 291 4.99 -12.75 -19.85
CA ARG A 291 3.61 -12.47 -20.29
C ARG A 291 3.53 -11.91 -21.70
N GLY A 292 4.48 -11.05 -22.09
CA GLY A 292 4.57 -10.54 -23.45
C GLY A 292 4.80 -11.67 -24.48
N ALA A 293 5.68 -12.60 -24.18
CA ALA A 293 5.95 -13.74 -25.04
C ALA A 293 4.73 -14.69 -25.21
N ALA A 294 3.89 -14.83 -24.18
CA ALA A 294 2.68 -15.64 -24.25
C ALA A 294 1.59 -15.06 -25.16
N ARG A 295 1.56 -13.73 -25.37
CA ARG A 295 0.59 -13.04 -26.24
C ARG A 295 0.91 -13.17 -27.74
N HIS A 296 2.12 -13.61 -28.08
CA HIS A 296 2.57 -13.81 -29.47
C HIS A 296 2.46 -15.26 -29.94
N ARG A 297 1.83 -16.14 -29.15
CA ARG A 297 1.50 -17.52 -29.52
C ARG A 297 0.01 -17.68 -29.79
#